data_6ddf3eda80a921f1bc81978d9bc266af
#
_entry.id   6ddf3eda80a921f1bc81978d9bc266af
#
_cell.length_a   1.000
_cell.length_b   1.000
_cell.length_c   1.000
_cell.angle_alpha   90.00
_cell.angle_beta   90.00
_cell.angle_gamma   90.00
#
_symmetry.space_group_name_H-M   'P 1'
#
loop_
_entity.id
_entity.type
_entity.pdbx_description
1 polymer ?
#
loop_
_entity_poly.entity_id
_entity_poly.type
_entity_poly.pdbx_seq_one_letter_code
_entity_poly.pdbx_strand_id
1 'polypeptide(L)'
;IINGSPAIWQMRMIKTNAEINRINHICKIVSDAFQNLPKIISPGDTEREVTRKLRIDILNRGADNIPFMPAISGKGGVSQIVCGPHDRILEDGDILFIDTGSTYDGYFCDFDRNFAIGNISSKVAKVHEILWNATEAGIKAANIGAKTDDVWIAINRTIQDSVGNSKNN
;
A
#
# COMPACT_ATOMS: atom_id res chain seq x y z
N ILE A 1 12.17 -8.41 37.81
CA ILE A 1 11.61 -8.44 36.45
C ILE A 1 12.61 -7.74 35.53
N ILE A 2 13.07 -8.43 34.48
CA ILE A 2 14.02 -7.90 33.49
C ILE A 2 13.23 -7.63 32.19
N ASN A 3 13.52 -6.49 31.52
CA ASN A 3 12.95 -6.21 30.22
C ASN A 3 13.58 -7.11 29.15
N GLY A 4 12.82 -8.08 28.62
CA GLY A 4 13.26 -9.02 27.58
C GLY A 4 13.09 -8.49 26.14
N SER A 5 12.50 -7.30 25.96
CA SER A 5 12.23 -6.74 24.62
C SER A 5 13.46 -6.69 23.71
N PRO A 6 14.67 -6.29 24.15
CA PRO A 6 15.84 -6.24 23.27
C PRO A 6 16.21 -7.62 22.67
N ALA A 7 16.10 -8.69 23.46
CA ALA A 7 16.39 -10.04 22.98
C ALA A 7 15.38 -10.51 21.93
N ILE A 8 14.08 -10.25 22.18
CA ILE A 8 13.00 -10.56 21.21
C ILE A 8 13.18 -9.78 19.92
N TRP A 9 13.53 -8.49 20.00
CA TRP A 9 13.82 -7.67 18.81
C TRP A 9 14.97 -8.24 17.98
N GLN A 10 16.08 -8.64 18.62
CA GLN A 10 17.21 -9.25 17.92
C GLN A 10 16.83 -10.55 17.21
N MET A 11 16.05 -11.40 17.86
CA MET A 11 15.58 -12.67 17.27
C MET A 11 14.67 -12.43 16.04
N ARG A 12 13.88 -11.37 16.04
CA ARG A 12 12.94 -11.05 14.97
C ARG A 12 13.52 -10.26 13.81
N MET A 13 14.64 -9.55 14.01
CA MET A 13 15.23 -8.69 12.97
C MET A 13 15.71 -9.47 11.76
N ILE A 14 16.38 -10.61 11.99
CA ILE A 14 16.94 -11.43 10.92
C ILE A 14 16.03 -12.64 10.74
N LYS A 15 15.41 -12.72 9.57
CA LYS A 15 14.47 -13.79 9.24
C LYS A 15 15.22 -15.03 8.69
N THR A 16 14.78 -16.20 9.06
CA THR A 16 15.18 -17.45 8.42
C THR A 16 14.58 -17.57 7.02
N ASN A 17 15.10 -18.47 6.19
CA ASN A 17 14.53 -18.73 4.86
C ASN A 17 13.06 -19.20 4.94
N ALA A 18 12.69 -19.96 5.96
CA ALA A 18 11.33 -20.41 6.17
C ALA A 18 10.37 -19.23 6.46
N GLU A 19 10.81 -18.26 7.25
CA GLU A 19 10.05 -17.04 7.53
C GLU A 19 9.92 -16.17 6.28
N ILE A 20 11.01 -16.00 5.53
CA ILE A 20 11.00 -15.25 4.25
C ILE A 20 10.01 -15.88 3.27
N ASN A 21 9.96 -17.20 3.17
CA ASN A 21 9.01 -17.89 2.30
C ASN A 21 7.55 -17.64 2.70
N ARG A 22 7.23 -17.58 4.00
CA ARG A 22 5.89 -17.22 4.47
C ARG A 22 5.52 -15.78 4.13
N ILE A 23 6.44 -14.84 4.35
CA ILE A 23 6.25 -13.43 3.99
C ILE A 23 6.02 -13.30 2.49
N ASN A 24 6.85 -13.93 1.67
CA ASN A 24 6.70 -13.92 0.21
C ASN A 24 5.36 -14.51 -0.23
N HIS A 25 4.90 -15.56 0.44
CA HIS A 25 3.62 -16.20 0.12
C HIS A 25 2.45 -15.26 0.37
N ILE A 26 2.37 -14.64 1.56
CA ILE A 26 1.29 -13.69 1.84
C ILE A 26 1.38 -12.43 0.97
N CYS A 27 2.58 -11.92 0.68
CA CYS A 27 2.78 -10.82 -0.25
C CYS A 27 2.26 -11.16 -1.65
N LYS A 28 2.49 -12.39 -2.12
CA LYS A 28 1.96 -12.85 -3.42
C LYS A 28 0.44 -12.91 -3.42
N ILE A 29 -0.18 -13.48 -2.40
CA ILE A 29 -1.65 -13.56 -2.26
C ILE A 29 -2.27 -12.16 -2.39
N VAL A 30 -1.76 -11.21 -1.61
CA VAL A 30 -2.32 -9.84 -1.57
C VAL A 30 -2.04 -9.10 -2.88
N SER A 31 -0.83 -9.25 -3.45
CA SER A 31 -0.51 -8.66 -4.75
C SER A 31 -1.44 -9.15 -5.87
N ASP A 32 -1.68 -10.47 -5.93
CA ASP A 32 -2.58 -11.07 -6.92
C ASP A 32 -4.04 -10.58 -6.73
N ALA A 33 -4.48 -10.41 -5.48
CA ALA A 33 -5.81 -9.88 -5.18
C ALA A 33 -5.96 -8.40 -5.61
N PHE A 34 -4.96 -7.56 -5.34
CA PHE A 34 -4.97 -6.18 -5.82
C PHE A 34 -4.94 -6.08 -7.36
N GLN A 35 -4.20 -6.96 -8.04
CA GLN A 35 -4.22 -7.03 -9.51
C GLN A 35 -5.59 -7.48 -10.05
N ASN A 36 -6.32 -8.29 -9.30
CA ASN A 36 -7.65 -8.74 -9.67
C ASN A 36 -8.75 -7.71 -9.36
N LEU A 37 -8.52 -6.80 -8.41
CA LEU A 37 -9.52 -5.85 -7.92
C LEU A 37 -10.24 -5.08 -9.03
N PRO A 38 -9.57 -4.51 -10.06
CA PRO A 38 -10.25 -3.81 -11.14
C PRO A 38 -11.25 -4.66 -11.95
N LYS A 39 -11.16 -5.99 -11.85
CA LYS A 39 -12.04 -6.92 -12.56
C LYS A 39 -13.29 -7.28 -11.75
N ILE A 40 -13.25 -7.10 -10.43
CA ILE A 40 -14.32 -7.50 -9.52
C ILE A 40 -15.13 -6.34 -8.96
N ILE A 41 -14.64 -5.11 -9.13
CA ILE A 41 -15.39 -3.90 -8.79
C ILE A 41 -16.30 -3.50 -9.96
N SER A 42 -17.40 -2.81 -9.63
CA SER A 42 -18.42 -2.39 -10.59
C SER A 42 -18.77 -0.91 -10.41
N PRO A 43 -19.19 -0.20 -11.46
CA PRO A 43 -19.78 1.12 -11.30
C PRO A 43 -20.95 1.08 -10.31
N GLY A 44 -20.95 2.02 -9.36
CA GLY A 44 -21.96 2.08 -8.29
C GLY A 44 -21.58 1.34 -7.00
N ASP A 45 -20.47 0.61 -6.98
CA ASP A 45 -19.95 0.04 -5.73
C ASP A 45 -19.60 1.16 -4.74
N THR A 46 -19.86 0.93 -3.47
CA THR A 46 -19.37 1.76 -2.37
C THR A 46 -17.96 1.35 -1.94
N GLU A 47 -17.25 2.24 -1.22
CA GLU A 47 -15.95 1.89 -0.61
C GLU A 47 -16.05 0.60 0.21
N ARG A 48 -17.14 0.44 0.96
CA ARG A 48 -17.41 -0.75 1.79
C ARG A 48 -17.59 -2.02 0.96
N GLU A 49 -18.28 -1.94 -0.17
CA GLU A 49 -18.47 -3.08 -1.07
C GLU A 49 -17.17 -3.48 -1.74
N VAL A 50 -16.39 -2.51 -2.21
CA VAL A 50 -15.07 -2.75 -2.80
C VAL A 50 -14.13 -3.45 -1.81
N THR A 51 -14.02 -2.93 -0.58
CA THR A 51 -13.18 -3.54 0.45
C THR A 51 -13.68 -4.93 0.84
N ARG A 52 -14.99 -5.15 0.87
CA ARG A 52 -15.57 -6.47 1.11
C ARG A 52 -15.19 -7.46 0.01
N LYS A 53 -15.28 -7.06 -1.27
CA LYS A 53 -14.87 -7.89 -2.41
C LYS A 53 -13.39 -8.25 -2.33
N LEU A 54 -12.53 -7.26 -2.03
CA LEU A 54 -11.10 -7.48 -1.87
C LEU A 54 -10.78 -8.42 -0.71
N ARG A 55 -11.45 -8.27 0.45
CA ARG A 55 -11.30 -9.18 1.60
C ARG A 55 -11.63 -10.62 1.23
N ILE A 56 -12.75 -10.81 0.54
CA ILE A 56 -13.19 -12.15 0.09
C ILE A 56 -12.14 -12.75 -0.86
N ASP A 57 -11.62 -11.98 -1.82
CA ASP A 57 -10.62 -12.47 -2.76
C ASP A 57 -9.29 -12.85 -2.06
N ILE A 58 -8.81 -12.02 -1.12
CA ILE A 58 -7.60 -12.31 -0.34
C ILE A 58 -7.77 -13.60 0.48
N LEU A 59 -8.90 -13.75 1.18
CA LEU A 59 -9.19 -14.96 1.97
C LEU A 59 -9.33 -16.21 1.10
N ASN A 60 -10.01 -16.11 -0.05
CA ASN A 60 -10.15 -17.21 -0.99
C ASN A 60 -8.82 -17.66 -1.60
N ARG A 61 -7.82 -16.78 -1.65
CA ARG A 61 -6.45 -17.09 -2.10
C ARG A 61 -5.59 -17.75 -1.01
N GLY A 62 -6.09 -17.84 0.22
CA GLY A 62 -5.45 -18.59 1.30
C GLY A 62 -4.79 -17.73 2.38
N ALA A 63 -5.08 -16.44 2.49
CA ALA A 63 -4.72 -15.67 3.67
C ALA A 63 -5.51 -16.14 4.90
N ASP A 64 -4.88 -16.16 6.07
CA ASP A 64 -5.52 -16.60 7.31
C ASP A 64 -6.44 -15.51 7.89
N ASN A 65 -6.01 -14.24 7.80
CA ASN A 65 -6.75 -13.13 8.38
C ASN A 65 -6.35 -11.80 7.71
N ILE A 66 -7.26 -10.80 7.85
CA ILE A 66 -7.06 -9.42 7.40
C ILE A 66 -7.39 -8.50 8.59
N PRO A 67 -6.44 -8.25 9.49
CA PRO A 67 -6.67 -7.46 10.71
C PRO A 67 -7.16 -6.05 10.47
N PHE A 68 -6.72 -5.41 9.38
CA PHE A 68 -7.17 -4.07 9.00
C PHE A 68 -7.26 -3.91 7.48
N MET A 69 -8.15 -3.04 7.05
CA MET A 69 -8.29 -2.61 5.66
C MET A 69 -8.98 -1.23 5.63
N PRO A 70 -8.27 -0.15 6.02
CA PRO A 70 -8.76 1.20 5.76
C PRO A 70 -8.85 1.45 4.26
N ALA A 71 -9.87 2.18 3.86
CA ALA A 71 -10.07 2.60 2.49
C ALA A 71 -10.88 3.89 2.44
N ILE A 72 -10.54 4.74 1.51
CA ILE A 72 -11.25 6.00 1.27
C ILE A 72 -11.12 6.39 -0.19
N SER A 73 -12.12 7.08 -0.69
CA SER A 73 -12.13 7.63 -2.05
C SER A 73 -12.41 9.13 -2.04
N GLY A 74 -11.90 9.81 -3.05
CA GLY A 74 -12.18 11.24 -3.23
C GLY A 74 -11.72 11.73 -4.58
N LYS A 75 -12.42 12.76 -5.08
CA LYS A 75 -12.16 13.36 -6.38
C LYS A 75 -10.80 14.06 -6.40
N GLY A 76 -9.89 13.51 -7.20
CA GLY A 76 -8.52 14.02 -7.30
C GLY A 76 -7.60 13.67 -6.14
N GLY A 77 -8.06 12.87 -5.18
CA GLY A 77 -7.30 12.40 -4.02
C GLY A 77 -8.04 12.57 -2.70
N VAL A 78 -7.35 12.18 -1.62
CA VAL A 78 -7.89 12.20 -0.26
C VAL A 78 -6.92 12.93 0.67
N SER A 79 -7.45 13.58 1.70
CA SER A 79 -6.67 14.30 2.71
C SER A 79 -6.39 13.48 3.97
N GLN A 80 -7.11 12.36 4.16
CA GLN A 80 -7.04 11.51 5.33
C GLN A 80 -7.03 10.05 4.88
N ILE A 81 -6.02 9.29 5.31
CA ILE A 81 -5.82 7.91 4.85
C ILE A 81 -6.15 6.86 5.92
N VAL A 82 -6.13 7.24 7.19
CA VAL A 82 -6.46 6.34 8.30
C VAL A 82 -7.94 6.50 8.64
N CYS A 83 -8.79 5.88 7.84
CA CYS A 83 -10.23 5.83 8.08
C CYS A 83 -10.82 4.52 7.52
N GLY A 84 -11.94 4.12 8.06
CA GLY A 84 -12.66 2.94 7.57
C GLY A 84 -13.36 3.22 6.24
N PRO A 85 -13.68 2.18 5.47
CA PRO A 85 -14.52 2.36 4.29
C PRO A 85 -15.93 2.81 4.68
N HIS A 86 -16.49 3.73 3.90
CA HIS A 86 -17.82 4.31 4.08
C HIS A 86 -18.79 3.77 3.01
N ASP A 87 -20.06 4.18 3.13
CA ASP A 87 -21.09 3.88 2.13
C ASP A 87 -21.08 4.91 0.97
N ARG A 88 -19.95 5.61 0.78
CA ARG A 88 -19.73 6.51 -0.35
C ARG A 88 -19.59 5.69 -1.63
N ILE A 89 -20.39 6.04 -2.63
CA ILE A 89 -20.33 5.45 -3.98
C ILE A 89 -19.10 6.01 -4.70
N LEU A 90 -18.38 5.14 -5.39
CA LEU A 90 -17.25 5.53 -6.24
C LEU A 90 -17.74 6.30 -7.47
N GLU A 91 -17.13 7.44 -7.75
CA GLU A 91 -17.47 8.34 -8.85
C GLU A 91 -16.32 8.48 -9.86
N ASP A 92 -16.65 8.87 -11.08
CA ASP A 92 -15.66 9.20 -12.12
C ASP A 92 -14.74 10.34 -11.65
N GLY A 93 -13.43 10.12 -11.77
CA GLY A 93 -12.39 11.05 -11.29
C GLY A 93 -11.96 10.86 -9.84
N ASP A 94 -12.50 9.88 -9.13
CA ASP A 94 -12.02 9.52 -7.80
C ASP A 94 -10.65 8.83 -7.85
N ILE A 95 -9.91 9.05 -6.78
CA ILE A 95 -8.80 8.18 -6.39
C ILE A 95 -9.28 7.37 -5.19
N LEU A 96 -9.27 6.04 -5.35
CA LEU A 96 -9.53 5.10 -4.28
C LEU A 96 -8.20 4.65 -3.68
N PHE A 97 -7.99 4.98 -2.43
CA PHE A 97 -6.88 4.51 -1.60
C PHE A 97 -7.34 3.29 -0.80
N ILE A 98 -6.54 2.23 -0.79
CA ILE A 98 -6.75 1.05 0.05
C ILE A 98 -5.41 0.66 0.66
N ASP A 99 -5.41 0.56 1.99
CA ASP A 99 -4.33 0.00 2.79
C ASP A 99 -4.80 -1.32 3.39
N THR A 100 -3.97 -2.34 3.45
CA THR A 100 -4.32 -3.61 4.08
C THR A 100 -3.13 -4.33 4.67
N GLY A 101 -3.30 -4.81 5.90
CA GLY A 101 -2.45 -5.82 6.50
C GLY A 101 -3.14 -7.17 6.46
N SER A 102 -2.45 -8.16 5.93
CA SER A 102 -2.95 -9.54 5.86
C SER A 102 -1.93 -10.51 6.45
N THR A 103 -2.41 -11.66 6.93
CA THR A 103 -1.55 -12.64 7.61
C THR A 103 -1.63 -14.03 6.98
N TYR A 104 -0.52 -14.75 7.05
CA TYR A 104 -0.42 -16.16 6.73
C TYR A 104 0.61 -16.82 7.67
N ASP A 105 0.21 -17.90 8.35
CA ASP A 105 1.02 -18.65 9.30
C ASP A 105 1.80 -17.76 10.30
N GLY A 106 1.10 -16.72 10.83
CA GLY A 106 1.64 -15.77 11.80
C GLY A 106 2.51 -14.64 11.21
N TYR A 107 2.71 -14.57 9.90
CA TYR A 107 3.50 -13.55 9.23
C TYR A 107 2.61 -12.54 8.50
N PHE A 108 3.04 -11.27 8.51
CA PHE A 108 2.32 -10.13 7.94
C PHE A 108 2.87 -9.73 6.58
N CYS A 109 1.97 -9.23 5.73
CA CYS A 109 2.29 -8.26 4.69
C CYS A 109 1.53 -6.96 4.94
N ASP A 110 2.01 -5.88 4.35
CA ASP A 110 1.43 -4.54 4.44
C ASP A 110 1.47 -3.89 3.07
N PHE A 111 0.31 -3.47 2.56
CA PHE A 111 0.14 -3.01 1.18
C PHE A 111 -0.77 -1.81 1.08
N ASP A 112 -0.21 -0.72 0.56
CA ASP A 112 -0.96 0.44 0.07
C ASP A 112 -1.12 0.38 -1.44
N ARG A 113 -2.33 0.67 -1.94
CA ARG A 113 -2.55 0.87 -3.38
C ARG A 113 -3.57 1.96 -3.65
N ASN A 114 -3.29 2.71 -4.72
CA ASN A 114 -4.19 3.73 -5.25
C ASN A 114 -4.76 3.28 -6.58
N PHE A 115 -6.05 3.49 -6.75
CA PHE A 115 -6.77 3.19 -7.99
C PHE A 115 -7.46 4.44 -8.52
N ALA A 116 -7.30 4.68 -9.81
CA ALA A 116 -8.09 5.69 -10.51
C ALA A 116 -9.46 5.11 -10.87
N ILE A 117 -10.52 5.80 -10.51
CA ILE A 117 -11.89 5.45 -10.91
C ILE A 117 -12.27 6.30 -12.11
N GLY A 118 -12.44 5.64 -13.26
CA GLY A 118 -12.75 6.33 -14.52
C GLY A 118 -11.65 7.29 -14.98
N ASN A 119 -12.00 8.52 -15.35
CA ASN A 119 -11.11 9.51 -15.93
C ASN A 119 -10.54 10.47 -14.88
N ILE A 120 -9.24 10.38 -14.63
CA ILE A 120 -8.54 11.31 -13.71
C ILE A 120 -7.88 12.45 -14.49
N SER A 121 -7.69 13.60 -13.81
CA SER A 121 -6.97 14.73 -14.41
C SER A 121 -5.48 14.43 -14.61
N SER A 122 -4.87 15.09 -15.60
CA SER A 122 -3.42 15.00 -15.85
C SER A 122 -2.59 15.42 -14.64
N LYS A 123 -3.07 16.37 -13.84
CA LYS A 123 -2.44 16.78 -12.59
C LYS A 123 -2.36 15.62 -11.57
N VAL A 124 -3.44 14.87 -11.41
CA VAL A 124 -3.49 13.72 -10.50
C VAL A 124 -2.57 12.60 -11.00
N ALA A 125 -2.60 12.31 -12.29
CA ALA A 125 -1.70 11.33 -12.90
C ALA A 125 -0.22 11.70 -12.68
N LYS A 126 0.13 12.99 -12.83
CA LYS A 126 1.49 13.49 -12.59
C LYS A 126 1.92 13.35 -11.13
N VAL A 127 1.04 13.65 -10.18
CA VAL A 127 1.32 13.45 -8.74
C VAL A 127 1.59 11.98 -8.44
N HIS A 128 0.78 11.09 -8.99
CA HIS A 128 0.99 9.64 -8.84
C HIS A 128 2.35 9.20 -9.40
N GLU A 129 2.73 9.68 -10.58
CA GLU A 129 4.03 9.39 -11.19
C GLU A 129 5.20 9.84 -10.28
N ILE A 130 5.10 11.04 -9.71
CA ILE A 130 6.11 11.57 -8.78
C ILE A 130 6.25 10.67 -7.55
N LEU A 131 5.12 10.28 -6.94
CA LEU A 131 5.12 9.40 -5.76
C LEU A 131 5.64 8.00 -6.09
N TRP A 132 5.27 7.47 -7.25
CA TRP A 132 5.80 6.19 -7.73
C TRP A 132 7.33 6.23 -7.86
N ASN A 133 7.86 7.24 -8.55
CA ASN A 133 9.31 7.41 -8.73
C ASN A 133 10.04 7.61 -7.39
N ALA A 134 9.43 8.31 -6.44
CA ALA A 134 9.97 8.48 -5.10
C ALA A 134 10.03 7.16 -4.32
N THR A 135 8.98 6.34 -4.41
CA THR A 135 8.95 5.00 -3.81
C THR A 135 10.04 4.10 -4.41
N GLU A 136 10.20 4.09 -5.73
CA GLU A 136 11.26 3.34 -6.41
C GLU A 136 12.67 3.80 -5.99
N ALA A 137 12.87 5.11 -5.82
CA ALA A 137 14.13 5.65 -5.32
C ALA A 137 14.42 5.18 -3.89
N GLY A 138 13.40 5.16 -3.02
CA GLY A 138 13.51 4.64 -1.66
C GLY A 138 13.86 3.15 -1.64
N ILE A 139 13.20 2.33 -2.44
CA ILE A 139 13.49 0.89 -2.57
C ILE A 139 14.94 0.67 -3.03
N LYS A 140 15.40 1.42 -4.03
CA LYS A 140 16.79 1.34 -4.51
C LYS A 140 17.82 1.76 -3.47
N ALA A 141 17.48 2.69 -2.59
CA ALA A 141 18.36 3.13 -1.51
C ALA A 141 18.40 2.13 -0.34
N ALA A 142 17.39 1.28 -0.18
CA ALA A 142 17.28 0.30 0.91
C ALA A 142 18.19 -0.92 0.68
N ASN A 143 19.51 -0.71 0.74
CA ASN A 143 20.51 -1.75 0.55
C ASN A 143 21.11 -2.20 1.88
N ILE A 144 21.81 -3.35 1.87
CA ILE A 144 22.56 -3.83 3.03
C ILE A 144 23.61 -2.78 3.44
N GLY A 145 23.54 -2.35 4.71
CA GLY A 145 24.41 -1.30 5.25
C GLY A 145 23.89 0.12 5.11
N ALA A 146 22.79 0.34 4.36
CA ALA A 146 22.14 1.64 4.29
C ALA A 146 21.49 2.01 5.64
N LYS A 147 21.49 3.29 5.95
CA LYS A 147 20.74 3.84 7.09
C LYS A 147 19.31 4.14 6.67
N THR A 148 18.39 4.18 7.63
CA THR A 148 16.99 4.61 7.38
C THR A 148 16.93 6.01 6.77
N ASP A 149 17.84 6.91 7.18
CA ASP A 149 17.98 8.27 6.63
C ASP A 149 18.31 8.27 5.14
N ASP A 150 19.10 7.32 4.65
CA ASP A 150 19.45 7.24 3.22
C ASP A 150 18.21 6.98 2.38
N VAL A 151 17.30 6.13 2.86
CA VAL A 151 16.00 5.84 2.21
C VAL A 151 15.12 7.08 2.21
N TRP A 152 15.00 7.74 3.38
CA TRP A 152 14.19 8.96 3.51
C TRP A 152 14.72 10.09 2.61
N ILE A 153 16.04 10.30 2.57
CA ILE A 153 16.69 11.32 1.73
C ILE A 153 16.41 11.04 0.24
N ALA A 154 16.52 9.78 -0.19
CA ALA A 154 16.27 9.40 -1.59
C ALA A 154 14.81 9.71 -2.01
N ILE A 155 13.83 9.36 -1.17
CA ILE A 155 12.41 9.65 -1.41
C ILE A 155 12.18 11.16 -1.51
N ASN A 156 12.61 11.93 -0.48
CA ASN A 156 12.37 13.37 -0.41
C ASN A 156 13.04 14.13 -1.55
N ARG A 157 14.28 13.77 -1.91
CA ARG A 157 15.00 14.40 -3.02
C ARG A 157 14.23 14.21 -4.33
N THR A 158 13.75 13.01 -4.61
CA THR A 158 12.96 12.72 -5.83
C THR A 158 11.70 13.57 -5.89
N ILE A 159 11.00 13.74 -4.76
CA ILE A 159 9.81 14.60 -4.69
C ILE A 159 10.19 16.06 -4.92
N GLN A 160 11.20 16.58 -4.23
CA GLN A 160 11.61 17.98 -4.33
C GLN A 160 12.08 18.36 -5.74
N ASP A 161 12.91 17.52 -6.37
CA ASP A 161 13.40 17.72 -7.73
C ASP A 161 12.24 17.76 -8.74
N SER A 162 11.25 16.87 -8.57
CA SER A 162 10.07 16.81 -9.44
C SER A 162 9.14 18.01 -9.27
N VAL A 163 8.94 18.51 -8.06
CA VAL A 163 8.11 19.68 -7.76
C VAL A 163 8.83 20.98 -8.15
N GLY A 164 10.15 21.05 -7.96
CA GLY A 164 10.98 22.20 -8.37
C GLY A 164 10.95 22.42 -9.89
N ASN A 165 11.06 21.35 -10.67
CA ASN A 165 10.97 21.40 -12.12
C ASN A 165 9.57 21.78 -12.64
N SER A 166 8.50 21.46 -11.90
CA SER A 166 7.12 21.82 -12.26
C SER A 166 6.79 23.31 -12.07
N LYS A 167 7.63 24.08 -11.35
CA LYS A 167 7.45 25.54 -11.16
C LYS A 167 8.15 26.36 -12.24
N ASN A 168 9.00 25.74 -13.05
CA ASN A 168 9.80 26.41 -14.09
C ASN A 168 9.27 26.13 -15.52
N ASN A 169 8.15 25.43 -15.65
CA ASN A 169 7.40 25.22 -16.88
C ASN A 169 5.95 25.77 -16.72
#